data_acfaaeeb653a7c8064257bf22f583808
#
_entry.id   acfaaeeb653a7c8064257bf22f583808
#
_cell.length_a   1.000
_cell.length_b   1.000
_cell.length_c   1.000
_cell.angle_alpha   90.00
_cell.angle_beta   90.00
_cell.angle_gamma   90.00
#
_symmetry.space_group_name_H-M   'P 1'
#
loop_
_entity.id
_entity.type
_entity.pdbx_description
1 polymer ?
#
loop_
_entity_poly.entity_id
_entity_poly.type
_entity_poly.pdbx_seq_one_letter_code
_entity_poly.pdbx_strand_id
1 'polypeptide(L)'
;MVKSMTGFGRAEQTIGDKTYLVEIKSLNGKQFDINLKIPPLIKPYEFDTRSLIQESLLRGTVECLIVVKQNGSAKPVVINTDLIKAYYEQIGSLASELSIDTNSVLAALLRLPEVVTPSNEVLDESDWKNLKGVIETALLELNTHRIEEGKSLEKELRLRIKNIKIQEDKILELEPKRRKKMKNELIAVLEENVGKENYDSNRLEQELIYYIEKIDIREEQVRLKNHCEYFISILDGDEDAKGKKLAFVVQEIGREINTTGSKAYDSEIQRCVVLMKDELEKMKEQTFNIL
;
A
#
# COMPACT_ATOMS: atom_id res chain seq x y z
N MET A 1 -11.62 -9.84 7.95
CA MET A 1 -11.58 -9.72 6.48
C MET A 1 -10.36 -8.89 6.10
N VAL A 2 -9.61 -9.29 5.05
CA VAL A 2 -8.42 -8.56 4.59
C VAL A 2 -8.86 -7.36 3.74
N LYS A 3 -8.22 -6.20 3.97
CA LYS A 3 -8.41 -4.98 3.16
C LYS A 3 -7.08 -4.61 2.51
N SER A 4 -7.12 -4.22 1.23
CA SER A 4 -5.95 -3.67 0.55
C SER A 4 -5.64 -2.25 1.03
N MET A 5 -4.37 -1.84 0.94
CA MET A 5 -3.97 -0.43 1.11
C MET A 5 -4.24 0.42 -0.12
N THR A 6 -4.27 -0.20 -1.30
CA THR A 6 -4.58 0.46 -2.56
C THR A 6 -6.08 0.48 -2.79
N GLY A 7 -6.57 1.54 -3.41
CA GLY A 7 -7.98 1.68 -3.75
C GLY A 7 -8.23 2.94 -4.55
N PHE A 8 -9.36 2.93 -5.24
CA PHE A 8 -9.87 4.05 -6.01
C PHE A 8 -11.36 4.20 -5.78
N GLY A 9 -11.80 5.44 -5.61
CA GLY A 9 -13.21 5.78 -5.56
C GLY A 9 -13.48 7.08 -6.31
N ARG A 10 -14.56 7.11 -7.05
CA ARG A 10 -15.02 8.27 -7.82
C ARG A 10 -16.51 8.48 -7.60
N ALA A 11 -16.89 9.69 -7.30
CA ALA A 11 -18.28 10.07 -7.26
C ALA A 11 -18.49 11.35 -8.07
N GLU A 12 -19.54 11.36 -8.88
CA GLU A 12 -19.94 12.53 -9.65
C GLU A 12 -21.43 12.75 -9.43
N GLN A 13 -21.81 13.94 -8.99
CA GLN A 13 -23.20 14.26 -8.74
C GLN A 13 -23.49 15.70 -9.14
N THR A 14 -24.59 15.87 -9.87
CA THR A 14 -25.14 17.19 -10.22
C THR A 14 -26.24 17.55 -9.23
N ILE A 15 -26.07 18.67 -8.51
CA ILE A 15 -27.02 19.18 -7.53
C ILE A 15 -27.28 20.65 -7.86
N GLY A 16 -28.52 20.96 -8.26
CA GLY A 16 -28.86 22.29 -8.74
C GLY A 16 -28.10 22.66 -10.03
N ASP A 17 -27.39 23.76 -9.99
CA ASP A 17 -26.59 24.30 -11.09
C ASP A 17 -25.11 23.89 -11.03
N LYS A 18 -24.71 23.02 -10.06
CA LYS A 18 -23.34 22.61 -9.85
C LYS A 18 -23.17 21.10 -10.03
N THR A 19 -22.09 20.70 -10.70
CA THR A 19 -21.64 19.30 -10.76
C THR A 19 -20.37 19.15 -9.94
N TYR A 20 -20.44 18.28 -8.93
CA TYR A 20 -19.34 17.93 -8.05
C TYR A 20 -18.73 16.62 -8.54
N LEU A 21 -17.43 16.61 -8.80
CA LEU A 21 -16.64 15.42 -9.08
C LEU A 21 -15.59 15.26 -8.01
N VAL A 22 -15.56 14.11 -7.38
CA VAL A 22 -14.59 13.73 -6.36
C VAL A 22 -13.90 12.43 -6.80
N GLU A 23 -12.60 12.46 -6.88
CA GLU A 23 -11.76 11.28 -7.13
C GLU A 23 -10.78 11.11 -5.98
N ILE A 24 -10.78 9.94 -5.36
CA ILE A 24 -9.89 9.62 -4.25
C ILE A 24 -9.10 8.37 -4.62
N LYS A 25 -7.77 8.47 -4.55
CA LYS A 25 -6.84 7.35 -4.74
C LYS A 25 -6.07 7.12 -3.46
N SER A 26 -5.93 5.87 -3.08
CA SER A 26 -5.10 5.46 -1.96
C SER A 26 -4.00 4.55 -2.44
N LEU A 27 -2.78 4.86 -2.03
CA LEU A 27 -1.57 4.10 -2.30
C LEU A 27 -0.98 3.59 -0.99
N ASN A 28 -0.09 2.59 -1.11
CA ASN A 28 0.62 2.06 0.04
C ASN A 28 1.46 3.15 0.72
N GLY A 29 1.35 3.26 2.03
CA GLY A 29 2.09 4.21 2.85
C GLY A 29 2.17 3.78 4.32
N LYS A 30 3.30 4.04 4.97
CA LYS A 30 3.50 3.70 6.39
C LYS A 30 2.69 4.58 7.33
N GLN A 31 2.49 5.83 6.95
CA GLN A 31 1.71 6.83 7.68
C GLN A 31 0.58 7.33 6.80
N PHE A 32 -0.39 7.99 7.41
CA PHE A 32 -1.41 8.72 6.66
C PHE A 32 -0.80 10.01 6.13
N ASP A 33 -0.86 10.17 4.82
CA ASP A 33 -0.48 11.41 4.13
C ASP A 33 -1.55 11.72 3.07
N ILE A 34 -1.92 13.00 2.93
CA ILE A 34 -2.97 13.40 2.01
C ILE A 34 -2.55 14.60 1.16
N ASN A 35 -2.63 14.41 -0.15
CA ASN A 35 -2.49 15.46 -1.16
C ASN A 35 -3.88 15.85 -1.68
N LEU A 36 -4.36 17.03 -1.26
CA LEU A 36 -5.64 17.60 -1.69
C LEU A 36 -5.44 18.56 -2.85
N LYS A 37 -6.10 18.28 -3.97
CA LYS A 37 -6.22 19.16 -5.13
C LYS A 37 -7.65 19.69 -5.17
N ILE A 38 -7.86 20.87 -4.61
CA ILE A 38 -9.17 21.51 -4.48
C ILE A 38 -9.18 22.89 -5.17
N PRO A 39 -10.30 23.29 -5.77
CA PRO A 39 -10.44 24.65 -6.31
C PRO A 39 -10.51 25.68 -5.17
N PRO A 40 -10.16 26.97 -5.45
CA PRO A 40 -10.19 28.04 -4.45
C PRO A 40 -11.51 28.20 -3.71
N LEU A 41 -12.61 27.92 -4.38
CA LEU A 41 -13.98 27.92 -3.86
C LEU A 41 -14.16 27.05 -2.59
N ILE A 42 -13.40 25.94 -2.46
CA ILE A 42 -13.51 24.97 -1.35
C ILE A 42 -12.44 25.23 -0.27
N LYS A 43 -11.50 26.13 -0.49
CA LYS A 43 -10.39 26.39 0.46
C LYS A 43 -10.82 26.57 1.92
N PRO A 44 -11.93 27.24 2.24
CA PRO A 44 -12.40 27.36 3.62
C PRO A 44 -12.71 26.01 4.30
N TYR A 45 -13.09 24.99 3.52
CA TYR A 45 -13.44 23.65 3.99
C TYR A 45 -12.31 22.63 3.81
N GLU A 46 -11.08 23.07 3.55
CA GLU A 46 -9.93 22.18 3.35
C GLU A 46 -9.68 21.31 4.58
N PHE A 47 -9.73 21.90 5.78
CA PHE A 47 -9.49 21.17 7.02
C PHE A 47 -10.56 20.10 7.26
N ASP A 48 -11.83 20.44 7.07
CA ASP A 48 -12.95 19.52 7.23
C ASP A 48 -12.87 18.37 6.24
N THR A 49 -12.47 18.65 4.99
CA THR A 49 -12.23 17.65 3.96
C THR A 49 -11.11 16.67 4.37
N ARG A 50 -10.00 17.19 4.90
CA ARG A 50 -8.88 16.37 5.39
C ARG A 50 -9.33 15.47 6.54
N SER A 51 -10.03 16.01 7.51
CA SER A 51 -10.53 15.26 8.67
C SER A 51 -11.47 14.14 8.26
N LEU A 52 -12.43 14.42 7.36
CA LEU A 52 -13.38 13.43 6.84
C LEU A 52 -12.68 12.26 6.15
N ILE A 53 -11.67 12.55 5.32
CA ILE A 53 -10.91 11.52 4.61
C ILE A 53 -10.04 10.73 5.59
N GLN A 54 -9.40 11.39 6.55
CA GLN A 54 -8.56 10.75 7.56
C GLN A 54 -9.33 9.81 8.47
N GLU A 55 -10.54 10.18 8.88
CA GLU A 55 -11.42 9.33 9.70
C GLU A 55 -11.81 8.04 8.97
N SER A 56 -11.99 8.11 7.66
CA SER A 56 -12.35 6.95 6.82
C SER A 56 -11.16 6.05 6.46
N LEU A 57 -9.94 6.61 6.40
CA LEU A 57 -8.75 5.94 5.88
C LEU A 57 -7.64 5.91 6.94
N LEU A 58 -7.42 4.78 7.58
CA LEU A 58 -6.51 4.59 8.72
C LEU A 58 -5.04 4.92 8.40
N ARG A 59 -4.56 4.60 7.19
CA ARG A 59 -3.18 4.85 6.73
C ARG A 59 -3.09 4.79 5.20
N GLY A 60 -1.96 5.23 4.67
CA GLY A 60 -1.65 5.25 3.24
C GLY A 60 -1.46 6.67 2.71
N THR A 61 -0.86 6.78 1.54
CA THR A 61 -0.77 8.05 0.81
C THR A 61 -2.03 8.23 -0.02
N VAL A 62 -2.79 9.28 0.26
CA VAL A 62 -4.08 9.57 -0.35
C VAL A 62 -3.96 10.77 -1.28
N GLU A 63 -4.39 10.62 -2.51
CA GLU A 63 -4.59 11.73 -3.45
C GLU A 63 -6.09 11.95 -3.61
N CYS A 64 -6.55 13.17 -3.33
CA CYS A 64 -7.93 13.57 -3.51
C CYS A 64 -8.01 14.76 -4.48
N LEU A 65 -8.75 14.58 -5.55
CA LEU A 65 -9.08 15.61 -6.52
C LEU A 65 -10.56 15.95 -6.39
N ILE A 66 -10.86 17.23 -6.17
CA ILE A 66 -12.22 17.74 -6.17
C ILE A 66 -12.35 18.78 -7.27
N VAL A 67 -13.34 18.59 -8.14
CA VAL A 67 -13.68 19.54 -9.22
C VAL A 67 -15.13 19.94 -9.04
N VAL A 68 -15.39 21.23 -9.09
CA VAL A 68 -16.75 21.79 -9.12
C VAL A 68 -16.92 22.48 -10.45
N LYS A 69 -17.91 22.02 -11.22
CA LYS A 69 -18.33 22.65 -12.50
C LYS A 69 -19.67 23.32 -12.31
N GLN A 70 -19.79 24.54 -12.74
CA GLN A 70 -21.06 25.26 -12.75
C GLN A 70 -21.75 24.98 -14.08
N ASN A 71 -22.99 24.46 -14.02
CA ASN A 71 -23.82 24.19 -15.17
C ASN A 71 -24.70 25.41 -15.41
N GLY A 72 -24.39 26.20 -16.42
CA GLY A 72 -25.12 27.43 -16.77
C GLY A 72 -24.21 28.57 -17.13
N SER A 73 -24.79 29.77 -17.26
CA SER A 73 -24.03 30.98 -17.52
C SER A 73 -23.16 31.28 -16.31
N ALA A 74 -21.95 30.73 -16.28
CA ALA A 74 -20.96 31.13 -15.30
C ALA A 74 -20.90 32.66 -15.27
N LYS A 75 -20.98 33.28 -14.08
CA LYS A 75 -20.56 34.65 -13.91
C LYS A 75 -19.05 34.65 -14.13
N PRO A 76 -18.57 34.97 -15.35
CA PRO A 76 -17.25 34.51 -15.71
C PRO A 76 -16.16 35.29 -14.98
N VAL A 77 -16.40 36.54 -14.65
CA VAL A 77 -15.41 37.39 -13.99
C VAL A 77 -16.14 38.59 -13.34
N VAL A 78 -15.59 39.05 -12.24
CA VAL A 78 -16.01 40.31 -11.63
C VAL A 78 -15.13 41.42 -12.20
N ILE A 79 -15.77 42.42 -12.77
CA ILE A 79 -15.10 43.63 -13.25
C ILE A 79 -15.08 44.64 -12.10
N ASN A 80 -13.90 45.05 -11.64
CA ASN A 80 -13.73 46.07 -10.62
C ASN A 80 -13.96 47.46 -11.25
N THR A 81 -15.22 47.88 -11.25
CA THR A 81 -15.64 49.15 -11.88
C THR A 81 -15.02 50.38 -11.23
N ASP A 82 -14.75 50.32 -9.91
CA ASP A 82 -14.18 51.47 -9.20
C ASP A 82 -12.69 51.65 -9.55
N LEU A 83 -11.98 50.52 -9.69
CA LEU A 83 -10.59 50.53 -10.12
C LEU A 83 -10.47 51.00 -11.58
N ILE A 84 -11.40 50.58 -12.46
CA ILE A 84 -11.47 51.08 -13.84
C ILE A 84 -11.67 52.60 -13.89
N LYS A 85 -12.60 53.13 -13.09
CA LYS A 85 -12.86 54.58 -13.04
C LYS A 85 -11.62 55.31 -12.58
N ALA A 86 -10.96 54.85 -11.50
CA ALA A 86 -9.74 55.46 -10.99
C ALA A 86 -8.61 55.48 -12.04
N TYR A 87 -8.39 54.40 -12.77
CA TYR A 87 -7.42 54.39 -13.85
C TYR A 87 -7.83 55.23 -15.04
N TYR A 88 -9.12 55.28 -15.41
CA TYR A 88 -9.62 56.04 -16.50
C TYR A 88 -9.41 57.57 -16.28
N GLU A 89 -9.64 58.07 -15.06
CA GLU A 89 -9.41 59.43 -14.67
C GLU A 89 -7.92 59.85 -14.83
N GLN A 90 -7.02 58.98 -14.33
CA GLN A 90 -5.58 59.22 -14.43
C GLN A 90 -5.09 59.20 -15.89
N ILE A 91 -5.52 58.19 -16.65
CA ILE A 91 -5.14 58.05 -18.07
C ILE A 91 -5.75 59.18 -18.92
N GLY A 92 -6.99 59.57 -18.60
CA GLY A 92 -7.65 60.69 -19.29
C GLY A 92 -6.92 62.03 -19.11
N SER A 93 -6.47 62.32 -17.90
CA SER A 93 -5.65 63.50 -17.60
C SER A 93 -4.33 63.47 -18.38
N LEU A 94 -3.63 62.32 -18.37
CA LEU A 94 -2.37 62.14 -19.07
C LEU A 94 -2.54 62.23 -20.62
N ALA A 95 -3.61 61.60 -21.12
CA ALA A 95 -3.92 61.66 -22.58
C ALA A 95 -4.24 63.04 -23.07
N SER A 96 -4.94 63.82 -22.23
CA SER A 96 -5.19 65.28 -22.57
C SER A 96 -3.89 66.05 -22.59
N GLU A 97 -2.99 65.82 -21.65
CA GLU A 97 -1.68 66.48 -21.59
C GLU A 97 -0.79 66.12 -22.79
N LEU A 98 -0.81 64.82 -23.18
CA LEU A 98 0.00 64.31 -24.28
C LEU A 98 -0.68 64.37 -25.66
N SER A 99 -1.92 64.87 -25.74
CA SER A 99 -2.74 64.92 -26.95
C SER A 99 -2.93 63.59 -27.67
N ILE A 100 -3.13 62.55 -26.88
CA ILE A 100 -3.32 61.11 -27.32
C ILE A 100 -4.81 60.79 -27.39
N ASP A 101 -5.24 60.04 -28.43
CA ASP A 101 -6.61 59.51 -28.55
C ASP A 101 -6.94 58.43 -27.50
N THR A 102 -8.10 58.54 -26.89
CA THR A 102 -8.59 57.63 -25.80
C THR A 102 -9.59 56.59 -26.28
N ASN A 103 -9.84 56.47 -27.59
CA ASN A 103 -10.90 55.58 -28.13
C ASN A 103 -10.73 54.10 -27.79
N SER A 104 -9.50 53.60 -27.50
CA SER A 104 -9.21 52.21 -27.16
C SER A 104 -8.84 51.99 -25.71
N VAL A 105 -8.94 53.00 -24.85
CA VAL A 105 -8.50 52.95 -23.45
C VAL A 105 -9.26 51.89 -22.65
N LEU A 106 -10.55 51.69 -22.87
CA LEU A 106 -11.33 50.69 -22.17
C LEU A 106 -10.80 49.24 -22.39
N ALA A 107 -10.42 48.93 -23.63
CA ALA A 107 -9.84 47.63 -23.96
C ALA A 107 -8.47 47.39 -23.29
N ALA A 108 -7.69 48.47 -23.10
CA ALA A 108 -6.43 48.43 -22.39
C ALA A 108 -6.64 48.27 -20.86
N LEU A 109 -7.59 48.99 -20.30
CA LEU A 109 -7.95 48.93 -18.88
C LEU A 109 -8.42 47.51 -18.46
N LEU A 110 -9.20 46.81 -19.29
CA LEU A 110 -9.64 45.45 -19.03
C LEU A 110 -8.51 44.41 -18.98
N ARG A 111 -7.31 44.78 -19.47
CA ARG A 111 -6.10 43.89 -19.39
C ARG A 111 -5.21 44.18 -18.19
N LEU A 112 -5.50 45.25 -17.45
CA LEU A 112 -4.71 45.55 -16.25
C LEU A 112 -4.97 44.57 -15.14
N PRO A 113 -3.96 44.27 -14.32
CA PRO A 113 -4.12 43.40 -13.13
C PRO A 113 -5.24 43.93 -12.22
N GLU A 114 -5.97 43.02 -11.58
CA GLU A 114 -7.02 43.32 -10.59
C GLU A 114 -8.28 44.02 -11.14
N VAL A 115 -8.29 44.42 -12.40
CA VAL A 115 -9.48 45.01 -13.06
C VAL A 115 -10.48 43.92 -13.42
N VAL A 116 -10.01 42.80 -13.91
CA VAL A 116 -10.80 41.61 -14.22
C VAL A 116 -10.32 40.47 -13.32
N THR A 117 -11.11 40.14 -12.31
CA THR A 117 -10.77 39.09 -11.37
C THR A 117 -11.74 37.93 -11.49
N PRO A 118 -11.29 36.67 -11.31
CA PRO A 118 -12.19 35.54 -11.13
C PRO A 118 -13.15 35.82 -9.98
N SER A 119 -14.40 35.41 -10.11
CA SER A 119 -15.35 35.50 -9.00
C SER A 119 -14.84 34.64 -7.82
N ASN A 120 -14.53 35.30 -6.70
CA ASN A 120 -14.15 34.65 -5.46
C ASN A 120 -15.42 34.20 -4.70
N GLU A 121 -16.31 33.48 -5.37
CA GLU A 121 -17.44 32.87 -4.67
C GLU A 121 -16.89 31.80 -3.75
N VAL A 122 -17.23 31.88 -2.46
CA VAL A 122 -16.98 30.82 -1.47
C VAL A 122 -18.19 29.90 -1.48
N LEU A 123 -17.95 28.61 -1.32
CA LEU A 123 -19.02 27.63 -1.18
C LEU A 123 -19.88 27.99 0.03
N ASP A 124 -21.21 28.00 -0.13
CA ASP A 124 -22.09 28.18 1.01
C ASP A 124 -22.23 26.87 1.82
N GLU A 125 -22.86 26.95 3.01
CA GLU A 125 -23.04 25.77 3.88
C GLU A 125 -23.89 24.67 3.25
N SER A 126 -24.86 25.01 2.39
CA SER A 126 -25.70 24.06 1.67
C SER A 126 -24.88 23.30 0.62
N ASP A 127 -24.10 24.03 -0.14
CA ASP A 127 -23.18 23.46 -1.13
C ASP A 127 -22.10 22.60 -0.50
N TRP A 128 -21.59 23.01 0.68
CA TRP A 128 -20.64 22.19 1.44
C TRP A 128 -21.27 20.88 1.89
N LYS A 129 -22.51 20.90 2.38
CA LYS A 129 -23.23 19.68 2.77
C LYS A 129 -23.41 18.72 1.58
N ASN A 130 -23.71 19.26 0.41
CA ASN A 130 -23.85 18.50 -0.82
C ASN A 130 -22.50 17.87 -1.22
N LEU A 131 -21.42 18.65 -1.24
CA LEU A 131 -20.08 18.17 -1.53
C LEU A 131 -19.63 17.08 -0.55
N LYS A 132 -19.92 17.26 0.76
CA LYS A 132 -19.62 16.26 1.79
C LYS A 132 -20.27 14.91 1.45
N GLY A 133 -21.52 14.87 1.03
CA GLY A 133 -22.21 13.65 0.61
C GLY A 133 -21.53 12.98 -0.60
N VAL A 134 -21.00 13.77 -1.55
CA VAL A 134 -20.27 13.24 -2.70
C VAL A 134 -18.92 12.67 -2.26
N ILE A 135 -18.21 13.31 -1.33
CA ILE A 135 -16.95 12.80 -0.75
C ILE A 135 -17.21 11.47 -0.02
N GLU A 136 -18.26 11.38 0.80
CA GLU A 136 -18.65 10.16 1.50
C GLU A 136 -18.96 9.01 0.52
N THR A 137 -19.62 9.30 -0.59
CA THR A 137 -19.90 8.33 -1.66
C THR A 137 -18.62 7.82 -2.31
N ALA A 138 -17.66 8.72 -2.63
CA ALA A 138 -16.37 8.34 -3.19
C ALA A 138 -15.54 7.49 -2.20
N LEU A 139 -15.60 7.81 -0.90
CA LEU A 139 -14.95 7.03 0.16
C LEU A 139 -15.55 5.63 0.31
N LEU A 140 -16.88 5.51 0.18
CA LEU A 140 -17.55 4.21 0.21
C LEU A 140 -17.11 3.33 -0.96
N GLU A 141 -17.04 3.89 -2.17
CA GLU A 141 -16.57 3.18 -3.35
C GLU A 141 -15.10 2.74 -3.21
N LEU A 142 -14.23 3.63 -2.72
CA LEU A 142 -12.83 3.30 -2.43
C LEU A 142 -12.71 2.15 -1.42
N ASN A 143 -13.49 2.17 -0.34
CA ASN A 143 -13.46 1.11 0.66
C ASN A 143 -14.01 -0.22 0.10
N THR A 144 -15.01 -0.17 -0.76
CA THR A 144 -15.52 -1.35 -1.48
C THR A 144 -14.44 -1.96 -2.37
N HIS A 145 -13.74 -1.13 -3.14
CA HIS A 145 -12.60 -1.56 -3.96
C HIS A 145 -11.49 -2.20 -3.12
N ARG A 146 -11.14 -1.60 -1.95
CA ARG A 146 -10.16 -2.16 -1.02
C ARG A 146 -10.55 -3.53 -0.49
N ILE A 147 -11.83 -3.77 -0.24
CA ILE A 147 -12.35 -5.07 0.22
C ILE A 147 -12.25 -6.11 -0.89
N GLU A 148 -12.62 -5.77 -2.11
CA GLU A 148 -12.57 -6.68 -3.26
C GLU A 148 -11.13 -7.08 -3.60
N GLU A 149 -10.21 -6.13 -3.64
CA GLU A 149 -8.78 -6.38 -3.83
C GLU A 149 -8.21 -7.19 -2.66
N GLY A 150 -8.62 -6.88 -1.43
CA GLY A 150 -8.25 -7.62 -0.22
C GLY A 150 -8.62 -9.09 -0.27
N LYS A 151 -9.80 -9.44 -0.80
CA LYS A 151 -10.21 -10.84 -1.03
C LYS A 151 -9.28 -11.57 -2.00
N SER A 152 -8.83 -10.89 -3.05
CA SER A 152 -7.90 -11.45 -4.02
C SER A 152 -6.53 -11.70 -3.40
N LEU A 153 -6.02 -10.73 -2.62
CA LEU A 153 -4.77 -10.84 -1.86
C LEU A 153 -4.83 -11.99 -0.84
N GLU A 154 -5.94 -12.11 -0.11
CA GLU A 154 -6.14 -13.19 0.86
C GLU A 154 -6.10 -14.57 0.19
N LYS A 155 -6.78 -14.74 -0.94
CA LYS A 155 -6.76 -15.98 -1.71
C LYS A 155 -5.35 -16.35 -2.18
N GLU A 156 -4.61 -15.37 -2.65
CA GLU A 156 -3.22 -15.56 -3.08
C GLU A 156 -2.33 -15.99 -1.91
N LEU A 157 -2.37 -15.29 -0.77
CA LEU A 157 -1.57 -15.62 0.40
C LEU A 157 -1.87 -17.02 0.94
N ARG A 158 -3.13 -17.43 0.98
CA ARG A 158 -3.52 -18.80 1.35
C ARG A 158 -2.92 -19.85 0.41
N LEU A 159 -2.89 -19.56 -0.89
CA LEU A 159 -2.25 -20.43 -1.88
C LEU A 159 -0.74 -20.54 -1.62
N ARG A 160 -0.04 -19.43 -1.32
CA ARG A 160 1.41 -19.43 -1.03
C ARG A 160 1.72 -20.26 0.22
N ILE A 161 0.97 -20.06 1.31
CA ILE A 161 1.11 -20.91 2.53
C ILE A 161 0.86 -22.37 2.21
N LYS A 162 -0.15 -22.70 1.42
CA LYS A 162 -0.41 -24.09 1.02
C LYS A 162 0.78 -24.68 0.25
N ASN A 163 1.38 -23.92 -0.67
CA ASN A 163 2.54 -24.38 -1.44
C ASN A 163 3.76 -24.60 -0.54
N ILE A 164 3.99 -23.74 0.47
CA ILE A 164 5.06 -23.91 1.46
C ILE A 164 4.82 -25.22 2.23
N LYS A 165 3.60 -25.48 2.74
CA LYS A 165 3.26 -26.72 3.46
C LYS A 165 3.46 -27.97 2.62
N ILE A 166 3.14 -27.92 1.31
CA ILE A 166 3.40 -29.05 0.41
C ILE A 166 4.91 -29.37 0.31
N GLN A 167 5.77 -28.36 0.29
CA GLN A 167 7.22 -28.60 0.27
C GLN A 167 7.74 -29.07 1.65
N GLU A 168 7.15 -28.59 2.74
CA GLU A 168 7.43 -29.06 4.10
C GLU A 168 7.10 -30.54 4.26
N ASP A 169 5.93 -31.00 3.80
CA ASP A 169 5.54 -32.41 3.83
C ASP A 169 6.54 -33.29 3.06
N LYS A 170 7.03 -32.84 1.90
CA LYS A 170 8.09 -33.54 1.16
C LYS A 170 9.39 -33.63 1.94
N ILE A 171 9.78 -32.57 2.64
CA ILE A 171 10.98 -32.58 3.48
C ILE A 171 10.82 -33.58 4.62
N LEU A 172 9.62 -33.68 5.24
CA LEU A 172 9.31 -34.67 6.27
C LEU A 172 9.50 -36.12 5.78
N GLU A 173 9.15 -36.41 4.52
CA GLU A 173 9.34 -37.72 3.91
C GLU A 173 10.82 -38.02 3.57
N LEU A 174 11.58 -37.00 3.22
CA LEU A 174 13.00 -37.12 2.84
C LEU A 174 13.94 -37.21 4.05
N GLU A 175 13.60 -36.55 5.16
CA GLU A 175 14.46 -36.41 6.33
C GLU A 175 14.95 -37.76 6.92
N PRO A 176 14.11 -38.80 7.13
CA PRO A 176 14.58 -40.08 7.63
C PRO A 176 15.60 -40.75 6.70
N LYS A 177 15.40 -40.65 5.39
CA LYS A 177 16.29 -41.21 4.35
C LYS A 177 17.64 -40.49 4.35
N ARG A 178 17.61 -39.15 4.40
CA ARG A 178 18.79 -38.29 4.50
C ARG A 178 19.63 -38.67 5.72
N ARG A 179 19.02 -38.73 6.89
CA ARG A 179 19.71 -39.04 8.15
C ARG A 179 20.39 -40.41 8.10
N LYS A 180 19.72 -41.42 7.57
CA LYS A 180 20.30 -42.77 7.41
C LYS A 180 21.47 -42.75 6.42
N LYS A 181 21.33 -42.07 5.29
CA LYS A 181 22.36 -41.92 4.27
C LYS A 181 23.61 -41.24 4.85
N MET A 182 23.46 -40.12 5.52
CA MET A 182 24.57 -39.36 6.14
C MET A 182 25.31 -40.17 7.20
N LYS A 183 24.57 -40.93 8.05
CA LYS A 183 25.19 -41.83 9.03
C LYS A 183 26.06 -42.88 8.33
N ASN A 184 25.57 -43.51 7.27
CA ASN A 184 26.30 -44.53 6.54
C ASN A 184 27.52 -43.97 5.83
N GLU A 185 27.41 -42.81 5.22
CA GLU A 185 28.54 -42.10 4.54
C GLU A 185 29.63 -41.72 5.54
N LEU A 186 29.30 -41.19 6.72
CA LEU A 186 30.27 -40.87 7.76
C LEU A 186 31.03 -42.12 8.25
N ILE A 187 30.32 -43.25 8.49
CA ILE A 187 30.96 -44.49 8.85
C ILE A 187 31.88 -44.99 7.75
N ALA A 188 31.42 -44.98 6.48
CA ALA A 188 32.22 -45.40 5.33
C ALA A 188 33.51 -44.59 5.17
N VAL A 189 33.43 -43.24 5.27
CA VAL A 189 34.61 -42.38 5.23
C VAL A 189 35.57 -42.66 6.36
N LEU A 190 35.08 -42.95 7.56
CA LEU A 190 35.91 -43.26 8.69
C LEU A 190 36.61 -44.61 8.50
N GLU A 191 35.89 -45.65 8.08
CA GLU A 191 36.45 -46.99 7.81
C GLU A 191 37.50 -46.95 6.70
N GLU A 192 37.29 -46.17 5.65
CA GLU A 192 38.25 -45.99 4.55
C GLU A 192 39.56 -45.33 4.98
N ASN A 193 39.48 -44.29 5.86
CA ASN A 193 40.66 -43.49 6.22
C ASN A 193 41.43 -44.03 7.45
N VAL A 194 40.77 -44.68 8.38
CA VAL A 194 41.33 -45.11 9.67
C VAL A 194 41.43 -46.63 9.76
N GLY A 195 40.59 -47.36 9.03
CA GLY A 195 40.46 -48.81 9.12
C GLY A 195 39.52 -49.26 10.27
N LYS A 196 38.79 -50.37 10.03
CA LYS A 196 37.72 -50.83 10.93
C LYS A 196 38.13 -51.14 12.37
N GLU A 197 39.42 -51.45 12.61
CA GLU A 197 39.92 -51.89 13.92
C GLU A 197 40.66 -50.77 14.66
N ASN A 198 40.81 -49.59 14.07
CA ASN A 198 41.70 -48.54 14.59
C ASN A 198 40.97 -47.33 15.22
N TYR A 199 39.66 -47.46 15.47
CA TYR A 199 38.92 -46.40 16.14
C TYR A 199 38.09 -46.94 17.35
N ASP A 200 37.94 -46.08 18.37
CA ASP A 200 37.07 -46.35 19.51
C ASP A 200 35.59 -46.18 19.12
N SER A 201 34.82 -47.30 19.19
CA SER A 201 33.42 -47.33 18.85
C SER A 201 32.57 -46.40 19.71
N ASN A 202 32.90 -46.20 20.99
CA ASN A 202 32.16 -45.30 21.88
C ASN A 202 32.36 -43.82 21.50
N ARG A 203 33.60 -43.50 21.14
CA ARG A 203 33.94 -42.16 20.69
C ARG A 203 33.29 -41.86 19.33
N LEU A 204 33.26 -42.79 18.39
CA LEU A 204 32.55 -42.68 17.14
C LEU A 204 31.07 -42.42 17.37
N GLU A 205 30.43 -43.17 18.28
CA GLU A 205 28.99 -43.02 18.58
C GLU A 205 28.72 -41.62 19.15
N GLN A 206 29.52 -41.08 20.02
CA GLN A 206 29.42 -39.72 20.57
C GLN A 206 29.51 -38.67 19.47
N GLU A 207 30.51 -38.78 18.59
CA GLU A 207 30.70 -37.83 17.48
C GLU A 207 29.56 -37.93 16.46
N LEU A 208 29.03 -39.10 16.19
CA LEU A 208 27.84 -39.30 15.33
C LEU A 208 26.59 -38.66 15.94
N ILE A 209 26.36 -38.80 17.24
CA ILE A 209 25.24 -38.15 17.95
C ILE A 209 25.38 -36.63 17.81
N TYR A 210 26.54 -36.07 18.14
CA TYR A 210 26.81 -34.66 18.03
C TYR A 210 26.59 -34.14 16.61
N TYR A 211 27.05 -34.86 15.59
CA TYR A 211 26.86 -34.50 14.20
C TYR A 211 25.38 -34.55 13.77
N ILE A 212 24.65 -35.60 14.18
CA ILE A 212 23.22 -35.74 13.91
C ILE A 212 22.42 -34.62 14.55
N GLU A 213 22.74 -34.22 15.80
CA GLU A 213 22.11 -33.07 16.45
C GLU A 213 22.35 -31.76 15.70
N LYS A 214 23.59 -31.55 15.22
CA LYS A 214 23.94 -30.35 14.46
C LYS A 214 23.19 -30.18 13.15
N ILE A 215 22.82 -31.28 12.50
CA ILE A 215 22.07 -31.30 11.23
C ILE A 215 20.57 -31.51 11.40
N ASP A 216 20.09 -31.67 12.64
CA ASP A 216 18.67 -31.88 12.91
C ASP A 216 17.86 -30.62 12.51
N ILE A 217 16.77 -30.86 11.77
CA ILE A 217 15.85 -29.81 11.27
C ILE A 217 14.45 -29.96 11.84
N ARG A 218 14.25 -30.84 12.82
CA ARG A 218 12.91 -31.11 13.39
C ARG A 218 12.31 -29.88 14.07
N GLU A 219 13.14 -29.14 14.78
CA GLU A 219 12.71 -27.91 15.46
C GLU A 219 12.24 -26.87 14.45
N GLU A 220 13.00 -26.65 13.38
CA GLU A 220 12.66 -25.75 12.28
C GLU A 220 11.35 -26.15 11.60
N GLN A 221 11.14 -27.44 11.37
CA GLN A 221 9.89 -27.97 10.80
C GLN A 221 8.68 -27.71 11.70
N VAL A 222 8.79 -27.99 12.99
CA VAL A 222 7.69 -27.71 13.95
C VAL A 222 7.41 -26.21 14.01
N ARG A 223 8.43 -25.36 14.07
CA ARG A 223 8.27 -23.91 14.09
C ARG A 223 7.68 -23.39 12.79
N LEU A 224 8.15 -23.87 11.64
CA LEU A 224 7.61 -23.49 10.33
C LEU A 224 6.12 -23.80 10.24
N LYS A 225 5.71 -25.00 10.64
CA LYS A 225 4.31 -25.40 10.69
C LYS A 225 3.49 -24.46 11.57
N ASN A 226 3.95 -24.19 12.80
CA ASN A 226 3.26 -23.32 13.74
C ASN A 226 3.14 -21.89 13.18
N HIS A 227 4.18 -21.35 12.55
CA HIS A 227 4.13 -20.03 11.92
C HIS A 227 3.17 -19.98 10.73
N CYS A 228 3.11 -21.02 9.91
CA CYS A 228 2.13 -21.15 8.83
C CYS A 228 0.68 -21.19 9.35
N GLU A 229 0.43 -21.91 10.43
CA GLU A 229 -0.88 -21.98 11.08
C GLU A 229 -1.26 -20.65 11.73
N TYR A 230 -0.32 -20.01 12.39
CA TYR A 230 -0.52 -18.67 12.98
C TYR A 230 -0.79 -17.62 11.89
N PHE A 231 -0.09 -17.67 10.76
CA PHE A 231 -0.37 -16.80 9.62
C PHE A 231 -1.82 -16.93 9.14
N ILE A 232 -2.32 -18.14 9.00
CA ILE A 232 -3.72 -18.40 8.61
C ILE A 232 -4.68 -17.89 9.68
N SER A 233 -4.40 -18.08 10.96
CA SER A 233 -5.26 -17.60 12.05
C SER A 233 -5.38 -16.07 12.07
N ILE A 234 -4.31 -15.34 11.71
CA ILE A 234 -4.36 -13.88 11.56
C ILE A 234 -5.24 -13.49 10.37
N LEU A 235 -5.15 -14.22 9.24
CA LEU A 235 -6.03 -13.97 8.09
C LEU A 235 -7.51 -14.14 8.46
N ASP A 236 -7.83 -15.17 9.24
CA ASP A 236 -9.19 -15.51 9.68
C ASP A 236 -9.73 -14.57 10.77
N GLY A 237 -8.87 -13.90 11.53
CA GLY A 237 -9.27 -12.98 12.59
C GLY A 237 -10.05 -11.75 12.09
N ASP A 238 -10.68 -11.02 13.00
CA ASP A 238 -11.53 -9.85 12.68
C ASP A 238 -10.80 -8.49 12.84
N GLU A 239 -9.49 -8.50 13.08
CA GLU A 239 -8.71 -7.27 13.23
C GLU A 239 -8.68 -6.47 11.91
N ASP A 240 -8.79 -5.15 12.00
CA ASP A 240 -8.79 -4.25 10.83
C ASP A 240 -7.39 -4.01 10.25
N ALA A 241 -6.33 -4.10 11.06
CA ALA A 241 -4.95 -3.83 10.65
C ALA A 241 -4.04 -5.06 10.85
N LYS A 242 -4.02 -5.95 9.86
CA LYS A 242 -3.28 -7.23 9.90
C LYS A 242 -1.89 -7.19 9.28
N GLY A 243 -1.65 -6.27 8.34
CA GLY A 243 -0.48 -6.28 7.48
C GLY A 243 0.85 -6.32 8.24
N LYS A 244 0.98 -5.57 9.34
CA LYS A 244 2.20 -5.56 10.15
C LYS A 244 2.45 -6.91 10.86
N LYS A 245 1.40 -7.53 11.40
CA LYS A 245 1.50 -8.85 12.06
C LYS A 245 1.87 -9.94 11.04
N LEU A 246 1.20 -9.93 9.89
CA LEU A 246 1.49 -10.85 8.78
C LEU A 246 2.94 -10.71 8.30
N ALA A 247 3.46 -9.49 8.15
CA ALA A 247 4.83 -9.26 7.74
C ALA A 247 5.85 -9.84 8.75
N PHE A 248 5.59 -9.73 10.06
CA PHE A 248 6.43 -10.37 11.08
C PHE A 248 6.41 -11.88 10.98
N VAL A 249 5.23 -12.49 10.81
CA VAL A 249 5.13 -13.95 10.69
C VAL A 249 5.84 -14.44 9.41
N VAL A 250 5.74 -13.70 8.30
CA VAL A 250 6.48 -14.01 7.07
C VAL A 250 8.00 -13.96 7.29
N GLN A 251 8.51 -13.05 8.13
CA GLN A 251 9.93 -13.05 8.50
C GLN A 251 10.33 -14.31 9.28
N GLU A 252 9.52 -14.73 10.25
CA GLU A 252 9.80 -15.97 11.02
C GLU A 252 9.72 -17.21 10.13
N ILE A 253 8.71 -17.31 9.25
CA ILE A 253 8.65 -18.38 8.22
C ILE A 253 9.96 -18.40 7.41
N GLY A 254 10.44 -17.22 6.97
CA GLY A 254 11.68 -17.11 6.22
C GLY A 254 12.91 -17.54 7.00
N ARG A 255 12.93 -17.28 8.30
CA ARG A 255 14.01 -17.72 9.20
C ARG A 255 14.08 -19.25 9.26
N GLU A 256 12.94 -19.92 9.50
CA GLU A 256 12.89 -21.38 9.59
C GLU A 256 13.25 -22.04 8.25
N ILE A 257 12.78 -21.50 7.11
CA ILE A 257 13.16 -21.97 5.77
C ILE A 257 14.68 -21.84 5.55
N ASN A 258 15.29 -20.70 5.94
CA ASN A 258 16.72 -20.48 5.79
C ASN A 258 17.54 -21.44 6.66
N THR A 259 17.14 -21.64 7.93
CA THR A 259 17.81 -22.54 8.84
C THR A 259 17.71 -23.99 8.35
N THR A 260 16.53 -24.42 7.89
CA THR A 260 16.36 -25.72 7.23
C THR A 260 17.33 -25.89 6.06
N GLY A 261 17.43 -24.90 5.19
CA GLY A 261 18.35 -24.91 4.04
C GLY A 261 19.82 -24.98 4.44
N SER A 262 20.24 -24.31 5.52
CA SER A 262 21.62 -24.32 5.98
C SER A 262 22.02 -25.62 6.69
N LYS A 263 21.09 -26.31 7.35
CA LYS A 263 21.31 -27.58 8.04
C LYS A 263 21.16 -28.82 7.13
N ALA A 264 20.33 -28.72 6.08
CA ALA A 264 20.02 -29.83 5.21
C ALA A 264 21.02 -29.96 4.06
N TYR A 265 22.12 -30.66 4.26
CA TYR A 265 23.10 -30.98 3.22
C TYR A 265 22.61 -32.07 2.25
N ASP A 266 21.42 -31.85 1.64
CA ASP A 266 20.78 -32.78 0.73
C ASP A 266 20.15 -32.02 -0.46
N SER A 267 20.41 -32.51 -1.67
CA SER A 267 20.01 -31.80 -2.89
C SER A 267 18.50 -31.73 -3.13
N GLU A 268 17.74 -32.76 -2.69
CA GLU A 268 16.29 -32.81 -2.85
C GLU A 268 15.62 -31.86 -1.85
N ILE A 269 16.11 -31.83 -0.60
CA ILE A 269 15.64 -30.86 0.41
C ILE A 269 15.98 -29.44 -0.02
N GLN A 270 17.19 -29.20 -0.59
CA GLN A 270 17.56 -27.86 -1.10
C GLN A 270 16.62 -27.39 -2.21
N ARG A 271 16.15 -28.29 -3.08
CA ARG A 271 15.13 -27.93 -4.10
C ARG A 271 13.82 -27.50 -3.45
N CYS A 272 13.35 -28.22 -2.43
CA CYS A 272 12.16 -27.82 -1.67
C CYS A 272 12.35 -26.45 -1.01
N VAL A 273 13.50 -26.19 -0.40
CA VAL A 273 13.85 -24.91 0.21
C VAL A 273 13.83 -23.75 -0.80
N VAL A 274 14.36 -23.98 -2.01
CA VAL A 274 14.32 -22.95 -3.08
C VAL A 274 12.88 -22.63 -3.46
N LEU A 275 12.02 -23.65 -3.62
CA LEU A 275 10.61 -23.45 -3.95
C LEU A 275 9.86 -22.72 -2.82
N MET A 276 10.15 -23.05 -1.55
CA MET A 276 9.58 -22.32 -0.41
C MET A 276 10.03 -20.87 -0.35
N LYS A 277 11.28 -20.57 -0.67
CA LYS A 277 11.80 -19.20 -0.75
C LYS A 277 11.12 -18.38 -1.85
N ASP A 278 10.86 -18.96 -3.00
CA ASP A 278 10.13 -18.30 -4.09
C ASP A 278 8.69 -17.93 -3.65
N GLU A 279 7.98 -18.85 -3.00
CA GLU A 279 6.66 -18.57 -2.45
C GLU A 279 6.71 -17.50 -1.35
N LEU A 280 7.74 -17.52 -0.50
CA LEU A 280 7.95 -16.54 0.55
C LEU A 280 8.18 -15.12 0.02
N GLU A 281 8.97 -14.94 -1.04
CA GLU A 281 9.19 -13.62 -1.65
C GLU A 281 7.86 -13.06 -2.21
N LYS A 282 7.06 -13.89 -2.88
CA LYS A 282 5.72 -13.51 -3.33
C LYS A 282 4.82 -13.08 -2.14
N MET A 283 4.90 -13.79 -1.01
CA MET A 283 4.16 -13.41 0.20
C MET A 283 4.64 -12.08 0.77
N LYS A 284 5.93 -11.80 0.80
CA LYS A 284 6.49 -10.52 1.26
C LYS A 284 5.95 -9.36 0.45
N GLU A 285 5.96 -9.47 -0.88
CA GLU A 285 5.43 -8.43 -1.76
C GLU A 285 3.95 -8.14 -1.48
N GLN A 286 3.14 -9.18 -1.33
CA GLN A 286 1.71 -9.02 -1.10
C GLN A 286 1.36 -8.52 0.31
N THR A 287 2.11 -8.91 1.33
CA THR A 287 1.84 -8.45 2.70
C THR A 287 2.05 -6.94 2.88
N PHE A 288 2.89 -6.31 2.07
CA PHE A 288 3.03 -4.85 2.08
C PHE A 288 1.79 -4.11 1.59
N ASN A 289 0.92 -4.76 0.83
CA ASN A 289 -0.32 -4.19 0.31
C ASN A 289 -1.53 -4.42 1.23
N ILE A 290 -1.35 -5.06 2.38
CA ILE A 290 -2.42 -5.32 3.36
C ILE A 290 -2.43 -4.23 4.42
N LEU A 291 -3.65 -3.75 4.72
CA LEU A 291 -3.90 -2.76 5.75
C LEU A 291 -3.62 -3.29 7.15
#